data_1a7fd9bd8457ab108b97944513607cc3
#
_entry.id   1a7fd9bd8457ab108b97944513607cc3
#
_cell.length_a   1.000
_cell.length_b   1.000
_cell.length_c   1.000
_cell.angle_alpha   90.00
_cell.angle_beta   90.00
_cell.angle_gamma   90.00
#
_symmetry.space_group_name_H-M   'P 1'
#
loop_
_entity.id
_entity.type
_entity.pdbx_description
1 polymer ?
#
loop_
_entity_poly.entity_id
_entity_poly.type
_entity_poly.pdbx_seq_one_letter_code
_entity_poly.pdbx_strand_id
1 'polypeptide(L)'
;MIENVKQTTSEKLLLVLLIILGIIAFYIFVILPQKCLFIKNYNPKEINFKNPKNIAVLNVNCGNIIIKLYPSISPKSVDRFKMLITSGKYDGTSFHRVIKNVLVQSGDLEFGKKNNLDYLYVGTGKSGYGAINSELNDETEFKIGTVGMARTNKLNTEDSQFFILLRDAPLFKGEYTPIGEVVYGLEILNTIKDGYPREYVLRPDFINTFKLLVN
;
A
#
# COMPACT_ATOMS: atom_id res chain seq x y z
N MET A 1 -4.49 -38.13 -52.65
CA MET A 1 -5.33 -36.96 -52.90
C MET A 1 -6.02 -36.63 -51.57
N ILE A 2 -5.68 -35.50 -50.95
CA ILE A 2 -6.37 -35.03 -49.74
C ILE A 2 -7.55 -34.22 -50.28
N GLU A 3 -8.77 -34.74 -50.14
CA GLU A 3 -9.98 -34.01 -50.48
C GLU A 3 -10.06 -32.74 -49.60
N ASN A 4 -10.09 -31.60 -50.26
CA ASN A 4 -10.39 -30.32 -49.58
C ASN A 4 -11.86 -30.31 -49.13
N VAL A 5 -12.12 -30.68 -47.91
CA VAL A 5 -13.45 -30.60 -47.27
C VAL A 5 -13.80 -29.11 -47.16
N LYS A 6 -14.74 -28.64 -48.01
CA LYS A 6 -15.28 -27.26 -47.92
C LYS A 6 -16.11 -27.17 -46.64
N GLN A 7 -15.61 -26.40 -45.66
CA GLN A 7 -16.35 -26.09 -44.43
C GLN A 7 -17.71 -25.41 -44.76
N THR A 8 -18.74 -25.91 -44.14
CA THR A 8 -20.09 -25.33 -44.22
C THR A 8 -20.14 -23.96 -43.54
N THR A 9 -21.13 -23.14 -43.89
CA THR A 9 -21.31 -21.80 -43.26
C THR A 9 -21.55 -21.91 -41.76
N SER A 10 -22.23 -22.95 -41.28
CA SER A 10 -22.44 -23.25 -39.86
C SER A 10 -21.16 -23.61 -39.12
N GLU A 11 -20.25 -24.39 -39.75
CA GLU A 11 -18.96 -24.73 -39.16
C GLU A 11 -18.04 -23.51 -39.02
N LYS A 12 -18.06 -22.61 -40.00
CA LYS A 12 -17.31 -21.33 -39.92
C LYS A 12 -17.86 -20.43 -38.80
N LEU A 13 -19.20 -20.39 -38.65
CA LEU A 13 -19.86 -19.61 -37.59
C LEU A 13 -19.50 -20.18 -36.20
N LEU A 14 -19.52 -21.51 -36.06
CA LEU A 14 -19.11 -22.19 -34.84
C LEU A 14 -17.66 -21.91 -34.49
N LEU A 15 -16.76 -21.96 -35.47
CA LEU A 15 -15.34 -21.65 -35.24
C LEU A 15 -15.14 -20.22 -34.76
N VAL A 16 -15.82 -19.25 -35.36
CA VAL A 16 -15.78 -17.84 -34.93
C VAL A 16 -16.27 -17.68 -33.49
N LEU A 17 -17.37 -18.35 -33.16
CA LEU A 17 -17.93 -18.35 -31.80
C LEU A 17 -16.93 -18.91 -30.78
N LEU A 18 -16.29 -20.04 -31.08
CA LEU A 18 -15.26 -20.65 -30.23
C LEU A 18 -14.05 -19.74 -30.02
N ILE A 19 -13.61 -19.03 -31.06
CA ILE A 19 -12.52 -18.05 -30.96
C ILE A 19 -12.92 -16.90 -30.05
N ILE A 20 -14.12 -16.35 -30.19
CA ILE A 20 -14.63 -15.28 -29.34
C ILE A 20 -14.71 -15.73 -27.88
N LEU A 21 -15.26 -16.91 -27.61
CA LEU A 21 -15.30 -17.48 -26.27
C LEU A 21 -13.90 -17.70 -25.70
N GLY A 22 -12.95 -18.15 -26.49
CA GLY A 22 -11.54 -18.28 -26.09
C GLY A 22 -10.91 -16.96 -25.72
N ILE A 23 -11.16 -15.89 -26.48
CA ILE A 23 -10.69 -14.52 -26.19
C ILE A 23 -11.32 -13.99 -24.90
N ILE A 24 -12.62 -14.20 -24.73
CA ILE A 24 -13.33 -13.79 -23.51
C ILE A 24 -12.78 -14.54 -22.30
N ALA A 25 -12.60 -15.86 -22.40
CA ALA A 25 -12.01 -16.66 -21.33
C ALA A 25 -10.59 -16.21 -20.99
N PHE A 26 -9.75 -15.97 -22.01
CA PHE A 26 -8.41 -15.44 -21.81
C PHE A 26 -8.43 -14.09 -21.09
N TYR A 27 -9.32 -13.17 -21.51
CA TYR A 27 -9.47 -11.88 -20.85
C TYR A 27 -9.89 -12.04 -19.37
N ILE A 28 -10.90 -12.87 -19.09
CA ILE A 28 -11.42 -13.09 -17.73
C ILE A 28 -10.39 -13.79 -16.83
N PHE A 29 -9.71 -14.82 -17.32
CA PHE A 29 -8.85 -15.66 -16.48
C PHE A 29 -7.39 -15.21 -16.44
N VAL A 30 -6.92 -14.47 -17.44
CA VAL A 30 -5.51 -14.05 -17.54
C VAL A 30 -5.34 -12.56 -17.33
N ILE A 31 -6.15 -11.71 -17.97
CA ILE A 31 -5.96 -10.26 -17.94
C ILE A 31 -6.60 -9.62 -16.70
N LEU A 32 -7.88 -9.91 -16.40
CA LEU A 32 -8.59 -9.32 -15.26
C LEU A 32 -7.94 -9.58 -13.89
N PRO A 33 -7.32 -10.74 -13.60
CA PRO A 33 -6.65 -10.96 -12.32
C PRO A 33 -5.35 -10.14 -12.14
N GLN A 34 -4.80 -9.58 -13.22
CA GLN A 34 -3.56 -8.78 -13.17
C GLN A 34 -3.87 -7.34 -12.74
N LYS A 35 -4.09 -7.15 -11.44
CA LYS A 35 -4.42 -5.85 -10.83
C LYS A 35 -3.47 -4.70 -11.21
N CYS A 36 -2.23 -5.03 -11.58
CA CYS A 36 -1.18 -4.04 -11.85
C CYS A 36 -1.07 -3.61 -13.33
N LEU A 37 -1.77 -4.28 -14.25
CA LEU A 37 -1.53 -4.12 -15.71
C LEU A 37 -1.76 -2.69 -16.22
N PHE A 38 -2.70 -1.97 -15.61
CA PHE A 38 -3.08 -0.61 -16.04
C PHE A 38 -2.66 0.46 -15.02
N ILE A 39 -1.80 0.11 -14.05
CA ILE A 39 -1.36 1.03 -13.01
C ILE A 39 -0.03 1.64 -13.42
N LYS A 40 0.05 2.97 -13.34
CA LYS A 40 1.29 3.70 -13.60
C LYS A 40 2.28 3.41 -12.48
N ASN A 41 3.46 2.90 -12.84
CA ASN A 41 4.57 2.79 -11.91
C ASN A 41 5.47 4.02 -12.03
N TYR A 42 5.82 4.61 -10.89
CA TYR A 42 6.63 5.82 -10.81
C TYR A 42 8.07 5.44 -10.49
N ASN A 43 9.01 5.93 -11.32
CA ASN A 43 10.44 5.80 -11.03
C ASN A 43 10.88 7.04 -10.21
N PRO A 44 11.23 6.89 -8.93
CA PRO A 44 11.59 8.03 -8.08
C PRO A 44 12.85 8.75 -8.55
N LYS A 45 13.72 8.11 -9.35
CA LYS A 45 14.95 8.72 -9.90
C LYS A 45 14.67 9.70 -11.05
N GLU A 46 13.50 9.60 -11.68
CA GLU A 46 13.10 10.50 -12.77
C GLU A 46 12.34 11.73 -12.29
N ILE A 47 12.09 11.81 -10.98
CA ILE A 47 11.34 12.91 -10.36
C ILE A 47 12.32 13.82 -9.61
N ASN A 48 12.29 15.10 -9.93
CA ASN A 48 13.12 16.09 -9.24
C ASN A 48 12.43 16.57 -7.95
N PHE A 49 12.97 16.18 -6.80
CA PHE A 49 12.47 16.59 -5.49
C PHE A 49 13.36 17.70 -4.90
N LYS A 50 12.73 18.77 -4.39
CA LYS A 50 13.47 19.87 -3.70
C LYS A 50 14.25 19.38 -2.47
N ASN A 51 13.70 18.42 -1.72
CA ASN A 51 14.29 17.85 -0.50
C ASN A 51 14.25 16.31 -0.54
N PRO A 52 15.12 15.64 -1.29
CA PRO A 52 15.10 14.18 -1.43
C PRO A 52 15.28 13.44 -0.10
N LYS A 53 15.98 14.01 0.89
CA LYS A 53 16.14 13.46 2.25
C LYS A 53 14.80 13.25 3.00
N ASN A 54 13.73 13.91 2.56
CA ASN A 54 12.39 13.78 3.14
C ASN A 54 11.45 13.01 2.22
N ILE A 55 11.97 12.29 1.24
CA ILE A 55 11.20 11.43 0.36
C ILE A 55 11.46 9.97 0.74
N ALA A 56 10.38 9.25 0.96
CA ALA A 56 10.41 7.81 1.19
C ALA A 56 9.70 7.08 0.04
N VAL A 57 10.26 5.96 -0.39
CA VAL A 57 9.76 5.13 -1.49
C VAL A 57 9.32 3.79 -0.93
N LEU A 58 8.02 3.59 -0.90
CA LEU A 58 7.36 2.37 -0.46
C LEU A 58 7.04 1.51 -1.70
N ASN A 59 7.75 0.40 -1.86
CA ASN A 59 7.51 -0.53 -2.96
C ASN A 59 6.58 -1.66 -2.55
N VAL A 60 5.55 -1.89 -3.35
CA VAL A 60 4.59 -2.98 -3.23
C VAL A 60 4.44 -3.71 -4.58
N ASN A 61 3.62 -4.75 -4.65
CA ASN A 61 3.51 -5.58 -5.87
C ASN A 61 3.23 -4.78 -7.16
N CYS A 62 2.41 -3.73 -7.10
CA CYS A 62 2.04 -2.96 -8.28
C CYS A 62 2.91 -1.72 -8.54
N GLY A 63 3.96 -1.48 -7.75
CA GLY A 63 4.89 -0.40 -8.01
C GLY A 63 5.28 0.43 -6.79
N ASN A 64 5.73 1.65 -7.05
CA ASN A 64 6.26 2.56 -6.04
C ASN A 64 5.23 3.60 -5.62
N ILE A 65 5.04 3.73 -4.31
CA ILE A 65 4.30 4.79 -3.65
C ILE A 65 5.34 5.75 -3.07
N ILE A 66 5.29 7.02 -3.48
CA ILE A 66 6.28 8.02 -3.09
C ILE A 66 5.65 8.93 -2.05
N ILE A 67 6.28 9.00 -0.88
CA ILE A 67 5.81 9.71 0.30
C ILE A 67 6.75 10.86 0.61
N LYS A 68 6.22 12.07 0.74
CA LYS A 68 6.92 13.23 1.27
C LYS A 68 6.68 13.30 2.76
N LEU A 69 7.75 13.29 3.56
CA LEU A 69 7.70 13.32 5.01
C LEU A 69 7.67 14.75 5.56
N TYR A 70 7.10 14.92 6.76
CA TYR A 70 6.87 16.19 7.44
C TYR A 70 7.74 16.37 8.71
N PRO A 71 9.08 16.43 8.60
CA PRO A 71 9.95 16.56 9.78
C PRO A 71 9.77 17.87 10.55
N SER A 72 9.21 18.91 9.94
CA SER A 72 8.91 20.19 10.62
C SER A 72 7.61 20.12 11.44
N ILE A 73 6.72 19.18 11.16
CA ILE A 73 5.43 19.01 11.86
C ILE A 73 5.57 17.97 12.98
N SER A 74 6.18 16.84 12.68
CA SER A 74 6.28 15.70 13.60
C SER A 74 7.71 15.16 13.62
N PRO A 75 8.68 15.93 14.17
CA PRO A 75 10.11 15.61 14.07
C PRO A 75 10.46 14.25 14.69
N LYS A 76 9.99 13.91 15.89
CA LYS A 76 10.29 12.67 16.58
C LYS A 76 9.72 11.45 15.86
N SER A 77 8.48 11.57 15.40
CA SER A 77 7.78 10.51 14.67
C SER A 77 8.42 10.26 13.30
N VAL A 78 8.78 11.33 12.58
CA VAL A 78 9.48 11.24 11.30
C VAL A 78 10.90 10.66 11.49
N ASP A 79 11.62 11.05 12.53
CA ASP A 79 12.94 10.49 12.81
C ASP A 79 12.88 8.99 13.12
N ARG A 80 11.91 8.55 13.96
CA ARG A 80 11.64 7.13 14.20
C ARG A 80 11.30 6.40 12.90
N PHE A 81 10.41 6.98 12.11
CA PHE A 81 9.99 6.39 10.84
C PHE A 81 11.15 6.23 9.87
N LYS A 82 11.99 7.27 9.70
CA LYS A 82 13.22 7.22 8.90
C LYS A 82 14.22 6.19 9.42
N MET A 83 14.41 6.11 10.72
CA MET A 83 15.31 5.12 11.34
C MET A 83 14.86 3.69 11.01
N LEU A 84 13.57 3.39 11.12
CA LEU A 84 13.01 2.08 10.80
C LEU A 84 13.08 1.77 9.29
N ILE A 85 12.89 2.76 8.42
CA ILE A 85 13.09 2.63 6.98
C ILE A 85 14.56 2.32 6.67
N THR A 86 15.49 3.11 7.18
CA THR A 86 16.93 2.97 6.90
C THR A 86 17.50 1.64 7.38
N SER A 87 16.98 1.13 8.50
CA SER A 87 17.37 -0.17 9.03
C SER A 87 16.63 -1.36 8.37
N GLY A 88 15.82 -1.13 7.32
CA GLY A 88 15.08 -2.17 6.61
C GLY A 88 14.01 -2.86 7.46
N LYS A 89 13.62 -2.28 8.59
CA LYS A 89 12.65 -2.90 9.51
C LYS A 89 11.26 -3.04 8.91
N TYR A 90 10.87 -2.19 7.98
CA TYR A 90 9.57 -2.26 7.32
C TYR A 90 9.51 -3.29 6.18
N ASP A 91 10.64 -3.72 5.62
CA ASP A 91 10.66 -4.70 4.53
C ASP A 91 10.01 -6.00 4.99
N GLY A 92 9.11 -6.53 4.17
CA GLY A 92 8.34 -7.73 4.47
C GLY A 92 7.23 -7.57 5.51
N THR A 93 6.87 -6.35 5.97
CA THR A 93 5.70 -6.15 6.84
C THR A 93 4.40 -6.18 6.03
N SER A 94 3.37 -6.76 6.63
CA SER A 94 2.04 -6.89 6.03
C SER A 94 1.22 -5.60 6.11
N PHE A 95 0.36 -5.38 5.13
CA PHE A 95 -0.79 -4.50 5.28
C PHE A 95 -1.89 -5.27 6.01
N HIS A 96 -1.78 -5.36 7.31
CA HIS A 96 -2.61 -6.22 8.15
C HIS A 96 -4.04 -5.70 8.34
N ARG A 97 -4.25 -4.39 8.21
CA ARG A 97 -5.58 -3.75 8.30
C ARG A 97 -5.80 -2.86 7.10
N VAL A 98 -6.79 -3.20 6.30
CA VAL A 98 -7.16 -2.44 5.09
C VAL A 98 -8.66 -2.29 5.04
N ILE A 99 -9.13 -1.05 5.20
CA ILE A 99 -10.53 -0.68 5.08
C ILE A 99 -10.69 -0.06 3.69
N LYS A 100 -11.40 -0.74 2.82
CA LYS A 100 -11.59 -0.35 1.42
C LYS A 100 -12.07 1.10 1.31
N ASN A 101 -11.41 1.89 0.47
CA ASN A 101 -11.70 3.31 0.25
C ASN A 101 -11.61 4.19 1.50
N VAL A 102 -10.98 3.72 2.58
CA VAL A 102 -10.80 4.49 3.82
C VAL A 102 -9.33 4.62 4.17
N LEU A 103 -8.63 3.51 4.44
CA LEU A 103 -7.21 3.51 4.76
C LEU A 103 -6.55 2.15 4.56
N VAL A 104 -5.23 2.17 4.42
CA VAL A 104 -4.35 1.01 4.55
C VAL A 104 -3.43 1.21 5.75
N GLN A 105 -3.22 0.18 6.56
CA GLN A 105 -2.36 0.22 7.75
C GLN A 105 -1.34 -0.92 7.71
N SER A 106 -0.09 -0.58 8.06
CA SER A 106 1.05 -1.49 8.10
C SER A 106 2.00 -1.14 9.26
N GLY A 107 3.17 -1.76 9.31
CA GLY A 107 4.24 -1.41 10.25
C GLY A 107 4.22 -2.17 11.57
N ASP A 108 3.49 -3.29 11.66
CA ASP A 108 3.66 -4.25 12.75
C ASP A 108 4.95 -5.03 12.50
N LEU A 109 6.00 -4.71 13.27
CA LEU A 109 7.34 -5.27 13.08
C LEU A 109 7.55 -6.60 13.82
N GLU A 110 6.68 -6.92 14.75
CA GLU A 110 6.77 -8.11 15.61
C GLU A 110 5.95 -9.28 15.04
N PHE A 111 4.67 -9.06 14.76
CA PHE A 111 3.74 -10.11 14.33
C PHE A 111 3.32 -10.01 12.86
N GLY A 112 3.70 -8.92 12.18
CA GLY A 112 3.25 -8.62 10.80
C GLY A 112 4.24 -9.02 9.70
N LYS A 113 5.32 -9.75 10.00
CA LYS A 113 6.35 -10.11 9.02
C LYS A 113 5.95 -11.29 8.15
N LYS A 114 6.25 -11.23 6.85
CA LYS A 114 5.94 -12.27 5.85
C LYS A 114 6.38 -13.67 6.30
N ASN A 115 7.55 -13.77 6.92
CA ASN A 115 8.12 -15.05 7.34
C ASN A 115 7.62 -15.51 8.72
N ASN A 116 6.93 -14.63 9.46
CA ASN A 116 6.43 -14.90 10.81
C ASN A 116 5.13 -14.12 11.05
N LEU A 117 4.16 -14.26 10.14
CA LEU A 117 2.87 -13.60 10.27
C LEU A 117 1.99 -14.34 11.27
N ASP A 118 1.71 -13.67 12.38
CA ASP A 118 0.83 -14.21 13.42
C ASP A 118 -0.55 -13.53 13.35
N TYR A 119 -1.54 -14.25 12.84
CA TYR A 119 -2.90 -13.74 12.66
C TYR A 119 -3.66 -13.45 13.97
N LEU A 120 -3.20 -13.98 15.10
CA LEU A 120 -3.83 -13.72 16.40
C LEU A 120 -3.37 -12.39 16.99
N TYR A 121 -2.13 -11.99 16.73
CA TYR A 121 -1.49 -10.83 17.34
C TYR A 121 -1.14 -9.71 16.36
N VAL A 122 -1.21 -9.95 15.05
CA VAL A 122 -0.91 -8.91 14.05
C VAL A 122 -1.79 -7.67 14.25
N GLY A 123 -1.16 -6.51 14.24
CA GLY A 123 -1.78 -5.22 14.58
C GLY A 123 -1.54 -4.79 16.04
N THR A 124 -0.96 -5.66 16.89
CA THR A 124 -0.61 -5.32 18.28
C THR A 124 0.89 -5.19 18.49
N GLY A 125 1.70 -5.64 17.54
CA GLY A 125 3.15 -5.65 17.62
C GLY A 125 3.80 -4.27 17.57
N LYS A 126 5.02 -4.20 18.06
CA LYS A 126 5.82 -2.99 18.26
C LYS A 126 7.19 -3.09 17.61
N SER A 127 7.94 -1.98 17.65
CA SER A 127 9.31 -1.93 17.11
C SER A 127 10.38 -2.48 18.05
N GLY A 128 10.09 -2.54 19.34
CA GLY A 128 11.08 -2.81 20.38
C GLY A 128 11.89 -1.58 20.85
N TYR A 129 11.65 -0.39 20.25
CA TYR A 129 12.34 0.87 20.61
C TYR A 129 11.53 1.77 21.55
N GLY A 130 10.36 1.30 22.01
CA GLY A 130 9.44 2.05 22.86
C GLY A 130 8.54 3.04 22.13
N ALA A 131 7.49 3.46 22.81
CA ALA A 131 6.51 4.38 22.28
C ALA A 131 7.09 5.80 22.11
N ILE A 132 6.48 6.57 21.20
CA ILE A 132 6.78 7.98 20.93
C ILE A 132 5.59 8.80 21.45
N ASN A 133 5.89 10.01 21.95
CA ASN A 133 4.84 10.96 22.26
C ASN A 133 4.11 11.39 21.00
N SER A 134 2.80 11.50 21.08
CA SER A 134 1.96 12.03 20.01
C SER A 134 2.38 13.45 19.64
N GLU A 135 2.59 13.72 18.36
CA GLU A 135 2.90 15.04 17.82
C GLU A 135 1.68 15.54 17.04
N LEU A 136 0.60 15.82 17.80
CA LEU A 136 -0.67 16.26 17.23
C LEU A 136 -0.53 17.66 16.62
N ASN A 137 -1.25 17.90 15.52
CA ASN A 137 -1.22 19.17 14.82
C ASN A 137 -2.60 19.55 14.33
N ASP A 138 -3.11 20.71 14.81
CA ASP A 138 -4.44 21.23 14.49
C ASP A 138 -4.49 22.02 13.17
N GLU A 139 -3.36 22.20 12.50
CA GLU A 139 -3.30 22.91 11.21
C GLU A 139 -3.24 21.94 10.02
N THR A 140 -2.75 20.71 10.25
CA THR A 140 -2.59 19.71 9.18
C THR A 140 -3.92 19.02 8.89
N GLU A 141 -4.43 19.20 7.67
CA GLU A 141 -5.61 18.50 7.18
C GLU A 141 -5.30 17.03 6.87
N PHE A 142 -6.16 16.14 7.33
CA PHE A 142 -6.10 14.71 7.00
C PHE A 142 -6.91 14.41 5.75
N LYS A 143 -6.27 14.58 4.60
CA LYS A 143 -6.84 14.33 3.26
C LYS A 143 -6.42 12.98 2.71
N ILE A 144 -7.03 12.58 1.61
CA ILE A 144 -6.57 11.42 0.84
C ILE A 144 -5.07 11.50 0.59
N GLY A 145 -4.34 10.40 0.84
CA GLY A 145 -2.89 10.34 0.74
C GLY A 145 -2.13 10.74 2.01
N THR A 146 -2.79 11.33 3.05
CA THR A 146 -2.09 11.61 4.31
C THR A 146 -1.59 10.34 4.97
N VAL A 147 -0.34 10.38 5.42
CA VAL A 147 0.30 9.31 6.20
C VAL A 147 0.34 9.73 7.66
N GLY A 148 -0.25 8.92 8.55
CA GLY A 148 -0.29 9.16 9.97
C GLY A 148 0.26 7.99 10.78
N MET A 149 0.75 8.27 11.99
CA MET A 149 1.14 7.23 12.94
C MET A 149 -0.10 6.57 13.54
N ALA A 150 -0.11 5.24 13.54
CA ALA A 150 -1.14 4.50 14.26
C ALA A 150 -0.83 4.46 15.76
N ARG A 151 -1.88 4.47 16.58
CA ARG A 151 -1.81 4.41 18.03
C ARG A 151 -2.93 3.56 18.61
N THR A 152 -2.83 3.21 19.86
CA THR A 152 -3.95 2.65 20.63
C THR A 152 -4.98 3.76 20.93
N ASN A 153 -6.01 3.47 21.73
CA ASN A 153 -6.95 4.49 22.20
C ASN A 153 -6.30 5.53 23.13
N LYS A 154 -5.05 5.30 23.56
CA LYS A 154 -4.29 6.22 24.43
C LYS A 154 -3.33 7.03 23.58
N LEU A 155 -3.14 8.30 23.91
CA LEU A 155 -2.08 9.15 23.38
C LEU A 155 -0.70 8.62 23.81
N ASN A 156 0.34 9.02 23.10
CA ASN A 156 1.73 8.68 23.40
C ASN A 156 1.99 7.16 23.34
N THR A 157 1.31 6.46 22.43
CA THR A 157 1.49 5.03 22.20
C THR A 157 1.88 4.70 20.76
N GLU A 158 2.17 5.71 19.95
CA GLU A 158 2.74 5.57 18.61
C GLU A 158 4.10 4.88 18.71
N ASP A 159 4.40 4.01 17.74
CA ASP A 159 5.71 3.32 17.72
C ASP A 159 6.22 3.10 16.29
N SER A 160 5.73 2.07 15.59
CA SER A 160 6.16 1.72 14.23
C SER A 160 5.00 1.66 13.25
N GLN A 161 3.78 1.42 13.72
CA GLN A 161 2.64 1.27 12.84
C GLN A 161 2.19 2.61 12.28
N PHE A 162 1.83 2.60 11.00
CA PHE A 162 1.37 3.77 10.26
C PHE A 162 0.18 3.42 9.37
N PHE A 163 -0.60 4.43 9.02
CA PHE A 163 -1.69 4.29 8.05
C PHE A 163 -1.54 5.33 6.93
N ILE A 164 -2.14 5.03 5.78
CA ILE A 164 -2.28 5.95 4.65
C ILE A 164 -3.76 6.06 4.31
N LEU A 165 -4.27 7.27 4.25
CA LEU A 165 -5.68 7.54 3.97
C LEU A 165 -5.99 7.35 2.47
N LEU A 166 -7.13 6.71 2.20
CA LEU A 166 -7.70 6.54 0.86
C LEU A 166 -8.90 7.46 0.62
N ARG A 167 -9.26 8.27 1.61
CA ARG A 167 -10.26 9.34 1.55
C ARG A 167 -9.94 10.42 2.58
N ASP A 168 -10.62 11.55 2.49
CA ASP A 168 -10.52 12.60 3.49
C ASP A 168 -11.09 12.13 4.85
N ALA A 169 -10.39 12.49 5.92
CA ALA A 169 -10.73 12.12 7.29
C ALA A 169 -10.58 13.33 8.24
N PRO A 170 -11.45 14.36 8.14
CA PRO A 170 -11.31 15.60 8.91
C PRO A 170 -11.32 15.37 10.42
N LEU A 171 -11.96 14.31 10.91
CA LEU A 171 -11.98 13.95 12.33
C LEU A 171 -10.63 13.43 12.86
N PHE A 172 -9.64 13.19 11.98
CA PHE A 172 -8.30 12.76 12.40
C PHE A 172 -7.38 13.94 12.74
N LYS A 173 -7.75 15.13 12.30
CA LYS A 173 -7.06 16.39 12.61
C LYS A 173 -7.05 16.63 14.11
N GLY A 174 -5.87 16.88 14.69
CA GLY A 174 -5.68 17.00 16.14
C GLY A 174 -5.76 15.70 16.94
N GLU A 175 -6.13 14.57 16.29
CA GLU A 175 -6.27 13.26 16.94
C GLU A 175 -5.15 12.29 16.61
N TYR A 176 -4.51 12.44 15.44
CA TYR A 176 -3.41 11.59 15.00
C TYR A 176 -2.20 12.43 14.62
N THR A 177 -1.01 11.85 14.79
CA THR A 177 0.27 12.45 14.39
C THR A 177 0.45 12.33 12.87
N PRO A 178 0.43 13.43 12.07
CA PRO A 178 0.69 13.38 10.64
C PRO A 178 2.21 13.30 10.39
N ILE A 179 2.67 12.34 9.60
CA ILE A 179 4.11 12.18 9.30
C ILE A 179 4.47 12.42 7.84
N GLY A 180 3.49 12.57 6.96
CA GLY A 180 3.73 12.81 5.54
C GLY A 180 2.50 12.72 4.67
N GLU A 181 2.73 12.78 3.36
CA GLU A 181 1.71 12.65 2.31
C GLU A 181 2.24 11.82 1.14
N VAL A 182 1.36 11.06 0.50
CA VAL A 182 1.64 10.40 -0.78
C VAL A 182 1.61 11.45 -1.88
N VAL A 183 2.73 11.60 -2.59
CA VAL A 183 2.86 12.55 -3.71
C VAL A 183 2.74 11.86 -5.08
N TYR A 184 3.01 10.54 -5.15
CA TYR A 184 2.82 9.72 -6.36
C TYR A 184 2.46 8.29 -5.98
N GLY A 185 1.67 7.62 -6.82
CA GLY A 185 1.32 6.20 -6.64
C GLY A 185 0.16 5.96 -5.69
N LEU A 186 -0.71 6.94 -5.47
CA LEU A 186 -1.91 6.79 -4.64
C LEU A 186 -2.84 5.69 -5.18
N GLU A 187 -2.95 5.57 -6.50
CA GLU A 187 -3.74 4.55 -7.18
C GLU A 187 -3.25 3.13 -6.89
N ILE A 188 -1.95 2.96 -6.60
CA ILE A 188 -1.35 1.67 -6.25
C ILE A 188 -1.92 1.16 -4.91
N LEU A 189 -2.21 2.05 -3.96
CA LEU A 189 -2.79 1.68 -2.66
C LEU A 189 -4.15 0.99 -2.79
N ASN A 190 -4.94 1.33 -3.83
CA ASN A 190 -6.23 0.70 -4.10
C ASN A 190 -6.11 -0.75 -4.62
N THR A 191 -4.90 -1.20 -4.98
CA THR A 191 -4.64 -2.58 -5.37
C THR A 191 -4.34 -3.49 -4.19
N ILE A 192 -4.00 -2.91 -3.04
CA ILE A 192 -3.72 -3.65 -1.81
C ILE A 192 -5.01 -4.35 -1.38
N LYS A 193 -4.87 -5.63 -1.05
CA LYS A 193 -5.99 -6.49 -0.69
C LYS A 193 -6.66 -5.99 0.58
N ASP A 194 -7.96 -5.77 0.50
CA ASP A 194 -8.77 -5.34 1.63
C ASP A 194 -9.19 -6.50 2.54
N GLY A 195 -9.65 -6.15 3.75
CA GLY A 195 -10.11 -7.10 4.75
C GLY A 195 -11.63 -7.34 4.75
N TYR A 196 -12.35 -6.86 3.71
CA TYR A 196 -13.82 -6.95 3.68
C TYR A 196 -14.35 -8.39 3.87
N PRO A 197 -15.40 -8.62 4.68
CA PRO A 197 -16.17 -7.66 5.49
C PRO A 197 -15.53 -7.27 6.83
N ARG A 198 -14.34 -7.76 7.13
CA ARG A 198 -13.55 -7.42 8.31
C ARG A 198 -12.49 -6.39 7.92
N GLU A 199 -11.96 -5.65 8.90
CA GLU A 199 -10.87 -4.69 8.65
C GLU A 199 -9.51 -5.38 8.51
N TYR A 200 -9.31 -6.52 9.19
CA TYR A 200 -8.08 -7.32 9.13
C TYR A 200 -8.05 -8.22 7.90
N VAL A 201 -6.91 -8.25 7.24
CA VAL A 201 -6.72 -8.91 5.95
C VAL A 201 -6.20 -10.33 6.13
N LEU A 202 -6.98 -11.31 5.67
CA LEU A 202 -6.49 -12.68 5.51
C LEU A 202 -5.64 -12.77 4.23
N ARG A 203 -4.41 -13.29 4.33
CA ARG A 203 -3.41 -13.33 3.25
C ARG A 203 -3.08 -11.93 2.71
N PRO A 204 -2.52 -11.05 3.55
CA PRO A 204 -2.26 -9.67 3.19
C PRO A 204 -1.17 -9.53 2.12
N ASP A 205 -1.18 -8.39 1.43
CA ASP A 205 -0.02 -7.92 0.68
C ASP A 205 1.05 -7.42 1.64
N PHE A 206 2.31 -7.41 1.17
CA PHE A 206 3.47 -7.05 1.97
C PHE A 206 4.22 -5.88 1.34
N ILE A 207 4.93 -5.16 2.18
CA ILE A 207 5.94 -4.19 1.75
C ILE A 207 7.11 -4.99 1.18
N ASN A 208 7.40 -4.81 -0.11
CA ASN A 208 8.58 -5.44 -0.73
C ASN A 208 9.86 -4.75 -0.24
N THR A 209 9.92 -3.43 -0.36
CA THR A 209 11.00 -2.59 0.20
C THR A 209 10.47 -1.24 0.59
N PHE A 210 11.07 -0.65 1.63
CA PHE A 210 10.80 0.72 2.01
C PHE A 210 12.15 1.44 2.19
N LYS A 211 12.40 2.49 1.39
CA LYS A 211 13.70 3.17 1.36
C LYS A 211 13.54 4.67 1.36
N LEU A 212 14.50 5.39 1.97
CA LEU A 212 14.63 6.82 1.75
C LEU A 212 15.27 7.06 0.38
N LEU A 213 14.85 8.12 -0.30
CA LEU A 213 15.50 8.56 -1.52
C LEU A 213 16.85 9.19 -1.15
N VAL A 214 17.93 8.50 -1.54
CA VAL A 214 19.32 9.01 -1.40
C VAL A 214 19.72 9.59 -2.75
N ASN A 215 20.36 10.75 -2.74
CA ASN A 215 20.94 11.37 -3.93
C ASN A 215 22.04 10.50 -4.54
#